data_a3a34a431b8dd83531a5bd611235b29c
#
_entry.id   a3a34a431b8dd83531a5bd611235b29c
#
_cell.length_a   1.000
_cell.length_b   1.000
_cell.length_c   1.000
_cell.angle_alpha   90.00
_cell.angle_beta   90.00
_cell.angle_gamma   90.00
#
_symmetry.space_group_name_H-M   'P 1'
#
loop_
_entity.id
_entity.type
_entity.pdbx_description
1 polymer ?
#
loop_
_entity_poly.entity_id
_entity_poly.type
_entity_poly.pdbx_seq_one_letter_code
_entity_poly.pdbx_strand_id
1 'polypeptide(L)'
;MNMSTRMKRTAVAVATLAAVGAGTAVNAVNADAAGSRPLLKVPFTCQQEWRGQTWQGHNPDRAIDFNQGSGDFDLGKAVKASADGRVSAAGNVGSGYGNRIIIDHGTGWSTLYAHLNSINVSVGQNVADTTTIGTVGKSGGQATSHLHYEQRADGSPVSIKFGTSTWVAYYTTDYFTRTNC
;
A
#
# COMPACT_ATOMS: atom_id res chain seq x y z
N MET A 1 -74.14 50.69 -5.77
CA MET A 1 -73.86 49.77 -4.66
C MET A 1 -73.32 48.47 -5.24
N ASN A 2 -72.05 48.25 -5.16
CA ASN A 2 -71.41 47.09 -5.81
C ASN A 2 -70.58 46.32 -4.75
N MET A 3 -71.14 45.22 -4.31
CA MET A 3 -70.46 44.33 -3.33
C MET A 3 -69.64 43.30 -4.07
N SER A 4 -68.35 43.48 -4.01
CA SER A 4 -67.38 42.53 -4.55
C SER A 4 -67.15 41.38 -3.55
N THR A 5 -67.56 40.19 -3.91
CA THR A 5 -67.38 38.96 -3.11
C THR A 5 -66.00 38.41 -3.37
N ARG A 6 -65.04 38.47 -2.40
CA ARG A 6 -63.77 37.86 -2.45
C ARG A 6 -63.86 36.34 -2.19
N MET A 7 -63.60 35.51 -3.17
CA MET A 7 -63.40 34.07 -3.02
C MET A 7 -62.07 33.79 -2.39
N LYS A 8 -62.05 33.18 -1.22
CA LYS A 8 -60.83 32.61 -0.58
C LYS A 8 -60.49 31.26 -1.24
N ARG A 9 -59.38 31.17 -1.91
CA ARG A 9 -58.85 29.89 -2.40
C ARG A 9 -58.07 29.23 -1.27
N THR A 10 -58.53 28.10 -0.82
CA THR A 10 -57.84 27.24 0.14
C THR A 10 -56.81 26.40 -0.65
N ALA A 11 -55.52 26.59 -0.39
CA ALA A 11 -54.47 25.76 -0.97
C ALA A 11 -54.35 24.48 -0.13
N VAL A 12 -54.58 23.34 -0.76
CA VAL A 12 -54.31 22.02 -0.17
C VAL A 12 -52.83 21.70 -0.45
N ALA A 13 -52.04 21.65 0.61
CA ALA A 13 -50.65 21.19 0.53
C ALA A 13 -50.62 19.66 0.47
N VAL A 14 -50.22 19.11 -0.66
CA VAL A 14 -49.92 17.68 -0.79
C VAL A 14 -48.51 17.48 -0.26
N ALA A 15 -48.39 16.80 0.87
CA ALA A 15 -47.12 16.37 1.41
C ALA A 15 -46.66 15.08 0.67
N THR A 16 -45.70 15.20 -0.22
CA THR A 16 -45.00 14.05 -0.78
C THR A 16 -44.01 13.52 0.23
N LEU A 17 -44.26 12.33 0.78
CA LEU A 17 -43.27 11.57 1.54
C LEU A 17 -42.16 11.12 0.57
N ALA A 18 -40.97 11.71 0.65
CA ALA A 18 -39.78 11.20 0.03
C ALA A 18 -39.26 10.04 0.91
N ALA A 19 -39.34 8.80 0.41
CA ALA A 19 -38.66 7.66 1.02
C ALA A 19 -37.15 7.85 0.85
N VAL A 20 -36.47 8.15 1.97
CA VAL A 20 -34.99 8.13 2.03
C VAL A 20 -34.56 6.66 2.03
N GLY A 21 -34.25 6.14 0.86
CA GLY A 21 -33.53 4.88 0.74
C GLY A 21 -32.11 5.08 1.30
N ALA A 22 -31.81 4.46 2.45
CA ALA A 22 -30.46 4.35 2.95
C ALA A 22 -29.66 3.42 2.02
N GLY A 23 -29.16 3.97 0.92
CA GLY A 23 -28.12 3.33 0.13
C GLY A 23 -26.83 3.38 0.94
N THR A 24 -26.35 2.22 1.41
CA THR A 24 -24.98 2.09 1.90
C THR A 24 -24.04 2.43 0.76
N ALA A 25 -23.53 3.65 0.75
CA ALA A 25 -22.43 4.01 -0.10
C ALA A 25 -21.23 3.14 0.33
N VAL A 26 -20.92 2.09 -0.42
CA VAL A 26 -19.62 1.44 -0.37
C VAL A 26 -18.62 2.50 -0.83
N ASN A 27 -17.94 3.13 0.13
CA ASN A 27 -16.81 3.99 -0.18
C ASN A 27 -15.79 3.14 -0.92
N ALA A 28 -15.74 3.25 -2.24
CA ALA A 28 -14.57 2.87 -3.00
C ALA A 28 -13.44 3.72 -2.44
N VAL A 29 -12.51 3.10 -1.71
CA VAL A 29 -11.30 3.76 -1.21
C VAL A 29 -10.47 4.08 -2.43
N ASN A 30 -10.67 5.26 -3.00
CA ASN A 30 -9.88 5.72 -4.12
C ASN A 30 -8.47 6.02 -3.59
N ALA A 31 -7.44 5.56 -4.32
CA ALA A 31 -6.05 5.96 -4.08
C ALA A 31 -5.86 7.50 -4.14
N ASP A 32 -6.90 8.23 -4.58
CA ASP A 32 -6.96 9.70 -4.60
C ASP A 32 -7.30 10.34 -3.25
N ALA A 33 -7.71 9.55 -2.24
CA ALA A 33 -7.95 10.04 -0.88
C ALA A 33 -6.61 10.24 -0.12
N ALA A 34 -5.60 9.40 -0.39
CA ALA A 34 -4.25 9.64 0.07
C ALA A 34 -3.68 10.89 -0.63
N GLY A 35 -2.88 11.67 0.07
CA GLY A 35 -2.16 12.80 -0.53
C GLY A 35 -1.20 12.38 -1.65
N SER A 36 -0.37 13.30 -2.12
CA SER A 36 0.60 13.00 -3.17
C SER A 36 1.50 11.83 -2.79
N ARG A 37 1.65 10.86 -3.69
CA ARG A 37 2.54 9.70 -3.50
C ARG A 37 3.97 10.18 -3.26
N PRO A 38 4.64 9.72 -2.18
CA PRO A 38 6.06 10.01 -1.99
C PRO A 38 6.90 9.35 -3.08
N LEU A 39 8.13 9.85 -3.25
CA LEU A 39 9.09 9.26 -4.17
C LEU A 39 9.65 7.96 -3.56
N LEU A 40 9.03 6.83 -3.87
CA LEU A 40 9.40 5.52 -3.34
C LEU A 40 10.52 4.91 -4.20
N LYS A 41 11.59 4.47 -3.55
CA LYS A 41 12.75 3.80 -4.17
C LYS A 41 12.62 2.29 -4.07
N VAL A 42 13.31 1.57 -4.97
CA VAL A 42 13.48 0.10 -4.86
C VAL A 42 14.14 -0.20 -3.50
N PRO A 43 13.62 -1.16 -2.70
CA PRO A 43 13.98 -1.31 -1.28
C PRO A 43 15.28 -2.05 -1.02
N PHE A 44 16.32 -1.81 -1.82
CA PHE A 44 17.60 -2.52 -1.72
C PHE A 44 18.80 -1.57 -1.74
N THR A 45 19.98 -2.13 -1.57
CA THR A 45 21.22 -1.40 -1.68
C THR A 45 21.39 -0.87 -3.12
N CYS A 46 21.98 0.30 -3.23
CA CYS A 46 22.25 0.96 -4.49
C CYS A 46 23.02 0.07 -5.48
N GLN A 47 22.66 0.20 -6.76
CA GLN A 47 23.26 -0.53 -7.90
C GLN A 47 23.05 -2.06 -7.87
N GLN A 48 22.26 -2.57 -6.94
CA GLN A 48 21.86 -3.98 -6.95
C GLN A 48 20.61 -4.17 -7.81
N GLU A 49 20.70 -5.10 -8.77
CA GLU A 49 19.57 -5.54 -9.56
C GLU A 49 18.84 -6.67 -8.85
N TRP A 50 17.52 -6.58 -8.82
CA TRP A 50 16.61 -7.55 -8.24
C TRP A 50 15.51 -7.92 -9.24
N ARG A 51 15.24 -9.20 -9.36
CA ARG A 51 14.11 -9.72 -10.12
C ARG A 51 12.83 -9.52 -9.32
N GLY A 52 11.88 -8.78 -9.85
CA GLY A 52 10.55 -8.60 -9.29
C GLY A 52 9.53 -9.46 -10.05
N GLN A 53 8.72 -10.21 -9.34
CA GLN A 53 7.70 -11.09 -9.91
C GLN A 53 6.31 -10.79 -9.36
N THR A 54 5.33 -10.83 -10.24
CA THR A 54 3.91 -10.75 -9.91
C THR A 54 3.18 -11.86 -10.68
N TRP A 55 2.14 -12.44 -10.10
CA TRP A 55 1.33 -13.47 -10.77
C TRP A 55 -0.14 -13.35 -10.38
N GLN A 56 -1.01 -13.97 -11.18
CA GLN A 56 -2.44 -13.99 -10.89
C GLN A 56 -2.71 -14.80 -9.62
N GLY A 57 -3.46 -14.20 -8.68
CA GLY A 57 -3.72 -14.81 -7.37
C GLY A 57 -2.62 -14.57 -6.33
N HIS A 58 -1.63 -13.69 -6.62
CA HIS A 58 -0.75 -13.15 -5.60
C HIS A 58 -1.60 -12.43 -4.54
N ASN A 59 -1.30 -12.63 -3.28
CA ASN A 59 -2.10 -12.02 -2.20
C ASN A 59 -1.25 -11.03 -1.37
N PRO A 60 -1.52 -9.71 -1.52
CA PRO A 60 -2.50 -9.10 -2.42
C PRO A 60 -2.02 -9.03 -3.88
N ASP A 61 -2.94 -8.97 -4.84
CA ASP A 61 -2.64 -8.87 -6.28
C ASP A 61 -1.73 -7.68 -6.65
N ARG A 62 -1.71 -6.65 -5.81
CA ARG A 62 -0.90 -5.43 -5.99
C ARG A 62 0.46 -5.48 -5.31
N ALA A 63 0.89 -6.65 -4.81
CA ALA A 63 2.21 -6.85 -4.27
C ALA A 63 3.22 -7.27 -5.36
N ILE A 64 4.50 -7.22 -5.01
CA ILE A 64 5.61 -7.75 -5.81
C ILE A 64 6.54 -8.55 -4.91
N ASP A 65 7.00 -9.70 -5.38
CA ASP A 65 8.03 -10.47 -4.72
C ASP A 65 9.38 -10.28 -5.40
N PHE A 66 10.36 -9.88 -4.62
CA PHE A 66 11.73 -9.64 -5.08
C PHE A 66 12.63 -10.79 -4.71
N ASN A 67 13.35 -11.31 -5.71
CA ASN A 67 14.38 -12.33 -5.58
C ASN A 67 15.69 -11.91 -6.22
N GLN A 68 16.79 -12.47 -5.71
CA GLN A 68 18.11 -12.39 -6.35
C GLN A 68 18.72 -13.79 -6.38
N GLY A 69 19.12 -14.25 -7.57
CA GLY A 69 19.59 -15.61 -7.76
C GLY A 69 18.48 -16.67 -7.71
N SER A 70 18.79 -17.85 -7.19
CA SER A 70 17.87 -18.99 -7.07
C SER A 70 17.88 -19.58 -5.65
N GLY A 71 16.78 -20.24 -5.26
CA GLY A 71 16.61 -20.81 -3.93
C GLY A 71 16.74 -19.73 -2.85
N ASP A 72 17.60 -19.96 -1.86
CA ASP A 72 17.83 -19.05 -0.73
C ASP A 72 19.09 -18.15 -0.93
N PHE A 73 19.47 -17.84 -2.18
CA PHE A 73 20.66 -17.02 -2.47
C PHE A 73 20.57 -15.59 -1.89
N ASP A 74 19.38 -15.04 -1.77
CA ASP A 74 19.11 -13.70 -1.26
C ASP A 74 18.83 -13.67 0.26
N LEU A 75 18.81 -14.82 0.93
CA LEU A 75 18.62 -14.91 2.37
C LEU A 75 19.64 -14.04 3.12
N GLY A 76 19.15 -13.17 3.99
CA GLY A 76 20.00 -12.30 4.79
C GLY A 76 20.47 -11.02 4.09
N LYS A 77 20.17 -10.81 2.80
CA LYS A 77 20.51 -9.56 2.11
C LYS A 77 19.72 -8.38 2.70
N ALA A 78 20.35 -7.20 2.71
CA ALA A 78 19.80 -6.01 3.34
C ALA A 78 18.53 -5.52 2.62
N VAL A 79 17.50 -5.21 3.40
CA VAL A 79 16.30 -4.52 2.97
C VAL A 79 16.37 -3.08 3.48
N LYS A 80 16.17 -2.12 2.58
CA LYS A 80 16.17 -0.68 2.87
C LYS A 80 14.73 -0.14 2.91
N ALA A 81 14.53 0.95 3.65
CA ALA A 81 13.29 1.71 3.50
C ALA A 81 13.20 2.30 2.08
N SER A 82 11.98 2.31 1.51
CA SER A 82 11.75 2.87 0.16
C SER A 82 11.73 4.39 0.14
N ALA A 83 11.42 5.03 1.27
CA ALA A 83 11.47 6.47 1.49
C ALA A 83 11.64 6.74 2.98
N ASP A 84 11.89 8.00 3.33
CA ASP A 84 11.86 8.46 4.71
C ASP A 84 10.47 8.23 5.30
N GLY A 85 10.40 7.95 6.60
CA GLY A 85 9.12 7.71 7.26
C GLY A 85 9.27 7.26 8.70
N ARG A 86 8.15 6.83 9.29
CA ARG A 86 8.09 6.34 10.66
C ARG A 86 7.56 4.90 10.68
N VAL A 87 8.23 4.02 11.38
CA VAL A 87 7.80 2.62 11.54
C VAL A 87 6.46 2.59 12.29
N SER A 88 5.40 2.17 11.62
CA SER A 88 4.05 2.03 12.19
C SER A 88 3.75 0.62 12.68
N ALA A 89 4.44 -0.40 12.13
CA ALA A 89 4.38 -1.78 12.61
C ALA A 89 5.72 -2.49 12.37
N ALA A 90 6.13 -3.35 13.30
CA ALA A 90 7.30 -4.22 13.19
C ALA A 90 7.12 -5.43 14.09
N GLY A 91 7.21 -6.64 13.55
CA GLY A 91 7.05 -7.88 14.31
C GLY A 91 6.60 -9.07 13.48
N ASN A 92 6.53 -10.23 14.12
CA ASN A 92 6.02 -11.46 13.53
C ASN A 92 4.50 -11.52 13.67
N VAL A 93 3.80 -11.84 12.57
CA VAL A 93 2.34 -11.98 12.53
C VAL A 93 1.88 -13.39 12.17
N GLY A 94 2.76 -14.37 12.31
CA GLY A 94 2.45 -15.78 12.06
C GLY A 94 2.56 -16.16 10.59
N SER A 95 1.74 -17.11 10.14
CA SER A 95 1.68 -17.55 8.74
C SER A 95 1.31 -16.42 7.79
N GLY A 96 1.65 -16.56 6.53
CA GLY A 96 1.51 -15.50 5.53
C GLY A 96 2.67 -14.52 5.62
N TYR A 97 2.50 -13.29 6.04
CA TYR A 97 3.56 -12.26 6.06
C TYR A 97 4.78 -12.58 6.95
N GLY A 98 4.64 -13.42 7.99
CA GLY A 98 5.74 -13.73 8.91
C GLY A 98 6.27 -12.48 9.62
N ASN A 99 7.58 -12.28 9.61
CA ASN A 99 8.22 -11.06 10.07
C ASN A 99 7.95 -9.94 9.07
N ARG A 100 7.25 -8.90 9.52
CA ARG A 100 6.90 -7.75 8.67
C ARG A 100 7.25 -6.41 9.30
N ILE A 101 7.44 -5.42 8.45
CA ILE A 101 7.58 -4.02 8.81
C ILE A 101 6.58 -3.22 7.96
N ILE A 102 5.95 -2.21 8.55
CA ILE A 102 5.19 -1.19 7.83
C ILE A 102 5.79 0.17 8.17
N ILE A 103 6.08 0.96 7.16
CA ILE A 103 6.60 2.33 7.29
C ILE A 103 5.52 3.28 6.79
N ASP A 104 5.10 4.21 7.65
CA ASP A 104 4.22 5.32 7.32
C ASP A 104 5.08 6.48 6.76
N HIS A 105 4.74 6.93 5.56
CA HIS A 105 5.40 8.04 4.85
C HIS A 105 4.61 9.34 4.93
N GLY A 106 3.52 9.37 5.72
CA GLY A 106 2.59 10.50 5.82
C GLY A 106 1.56 10.53 4.69
N THR A 107 0.60 11.43 4.84
CA THR A 107 -0.46 11.68 3.83
C THR A 107 -1.21 10.43 3.34
N GLY A 108 -1.37 9.42 4.21
CA GLY A 108 -2.04 8.15 3.88
C GLY A 108 -1.18 7.12 3.16
N TRP A 109 0.09 7.41 2.85
CA TRP A 109 0.99 6.47 2.17
C TRP A 109 1.81 5.64 3.14
N SER A 110 1.92 4.34 2.86
CA SER A 110 2.82 3.43 3.57
C SER A 110 3.40 2.37 2.66
N THR A 111 4.49 1.72 3.13
CA THR A 111 5.09 0.55 2.50
C THR A 111 5.14 -0.61 3.46
N LEU A 112 4.91 -1.83 2.95
CA LEU A 112 4.98 -3.07 3.71
C LEU A 112 6.12 -3.93 3.15
N TYR A 113 6.87 -4.54 4.07
CA TYR A 113 8.00 -5.44 3.82
C TYR A 113 7.75 -6.71 4.62
N ALA A 114 7.69 -7.87 3.97
CA ALA A 114 7.37 -9.13 4.65
C ALA A 114 8.34 -10.27 4.31
N HIS A 115 8.13 -11.41 4.97
CA HIS A 115 8.93 -12.61 4.97
C HIS A 115 10.36 -12.39 5.49
N LEU A 116 10.59 -11.31 6.24
CA LEU A 116 11.92 -10.91 6.71
C LEU A 116 12.57 -12.00 7.57
N ASN A 117 13.91 -12.14 7.46
CA ASN A 117 14.73 -12.93 8.35
C ASN A 117 15.00 -12.19 9.67
N SER A 118 15.36 -10.91 9.57
CA SER A 118 15.55 -10.02 10.73
C SER A 118 14.75 -8.74 10.59
N ILE A 119 14.35 -8.17 11.74
CA ILE A 119 13.76 -6.84 11.88
C ILE A 119 14.77 -6.00 12.66
N ASN A 120 15.28 -4.92 12.07
CA ASN A 120 16.35 -4.09 12.63
C ASN A 120 15.84 -2.72 13.12
N VAL A 121 14.53 -2.53 13.18
CA VAL A 121 13.87 -1.30 13.59
C VAL A 121 12.73 -1.57 14.56
N SER A 122 12.33 -0.56 15.31
CA SER A 122 11.24 -0.65 16.28
C SER A 122 10.07 0.25 15.90
N VAL A 123 8.87 -0.12 16.33
CA VAL A 123 7.67 0.73 16.16
C VAL A 123 7.92 2.11 16.75
N GLY A 124 7.58 3.13 16.00
CA GLY A 124 7.78 4.53 16.36
C GLY A 124 9.13 5.11 15.95
N GLN A 125 10.08 4.30 15.47
CA GLN A 125 11.37 4.78 14.97
C GLN A 125 11.20 5.55 13.66
N ASN A 126 11.87 6.70 13.54
CA ASN A 126 12.03 7.38 12.26
C ASN A 126 13.17 6.72 11.48
N VAL A 127 12.94 6.51 10.20
CA VAL A 127 13.91 5.91 9.27
C VAL A 127 14.09 6.79 8.04
N ALA A 128 15.32 6.86 7.55
CA ALA A 128 15.61 7.41 6.23
C ALA A 128 15.56 6.29 5.17
N ASP A 129 15.45 6.65 3.91
CA ASP A 129 15.46 5.70 2.79
C ASP A 129 16.77 4.91 2.66
N THR A 130 17.85 5.37 3.31
CA THR A 130 19.14 4.68 3.41
C THR A 130 19.21 3.66 4.55
N THR A 131 18.23 3.67 5.47
CA THR A 131 18.21 2.81 6.65
C THR A 131 18.02 1.35 6.26
N THR A 132 18.87 0.45 6.77
CA THR A 132 18.63 -1.00 6.71
C THR A 132 17.60 -1.37 7.76
N ILE A 133 16.37 -1.66 7.32
CA ILE A 133 15.23 -1.95 8.21
C ILE A 133 15.15 -3.41 8.62
N GLY A 134 15.77 -4.30 7.84
CA GLY A 134 15.78 -5.74 8.08
C GLY A 134 16.57 -6.47 7.01
N THR A 135 16.39 -7.77 6.92
CA THR A 135 17.02 -8.62 5.91
C THR A 135 16.00 -9.53 5.26
N VAL A 136 16.22 -9.87 3.98
CA VAL A 136 15.42 -10.83 3.21
C VAL A 136 15.40 -12.17 3.93
N GLY A 137 14.24 -12.80 3.96
CA GLY A 137 14.03 -14.08 4.62
C GLY A 137 12.98 -14.95 3.95
N LYS A 138 12.47 -15.90 4.73
CA LYS A 138 11.38 -16.80 4.35
C LYS A 138 10.43 -17.08 5.51
N SER A 139 10.28 -16.12 6.43
CA SER A 139 9.35 -16.26 7.54
C SER A 139 7.89 -16.27 7.06
N GLY A 140 7.00 -16.79 7.88
CA GLY A 140 5.58 -16.92 7.52
C GLY A 140 5.26 -18.17 6.70
N GLY A 141 6.20 -19.15 6.62
CA GLY A 141 5.99 -20.43 5.95
C GLY A 141 6.38 -20.45 4.46
N GLN A 142 7.26 -19.53 4.04
CA GLN A 142 7.73 -19.48 2.65
C GLN A 142 8.73 -20.60 2.34
N ALA A 143 8.62 -21.20 1.13
CA ALA A 143 9.49 -22.29 0.69
C ALA A 143 10.93 -21.81 0.41
N THR A 144 11.06 -20.62 -0.18
CA THR A 144 12.35 -19.99 -0.53
C THR A 144 12.38 -18.55 -0.04
N SER A 145 13.58 -18.00 0.14
CA SER A 145 13.74 -16.61 0.54
C SER A 145 13.31 -15.66 -0.58
N HIS A 146 12.68 -14.56 -0.20
CA HIS A 146 12.32 -13.43 -1.03
C HIS A 146 11.85 -12.26 -0.17
N LEU A 147 11.78 -11.07 -0.74
CA LEU A 147 11.10 -9.94 -0.12
C LEU A 147 9.72 -9.76 -0.76
N HIS A 148 8.67 -9.94 0.03
CA HIS A 148 7.33 -9.48 -0.35
C HIS A 148 7.20 -7.99 -0.05
N TYR A 149 6.77 -7.19 -1.04
CA TYR A 149 6.71 -5.74 -0.95
C TYR A 149 5.38 -5.19 -1.46
N GLU A 150 4.83 -4.22 -0.71
CA GLU A 150 3.62 -3.49 -1.07
C GLU A 150 3.81 -1.99 -0.94
N GLN A 151 3.14 -1.22 -1.82
CA GLN A 151 2.83 0.19 -1.61
C GLN A 151 1.35 0.30 -1.26
N ARG A 152 1.02 1.11 -0.27
CA ARG A 152 -0.33 1.18 0.27
C ARG A 152 -0.77 2.64 0.38
N ALA A 153 -2.02 2.89 -0.04
CA ALA A 153 -2.71 4.17 0.14
C ALA A 153 -3.90 3.94 1.07
N ASP A 154 -4.01 4.71 2.14
CA ASP A 154 -5.03 4.58 3.20
C ASP A 154 -5.20 3.13 3.68
N GLY A 155 -4.05 2.44 3.86
CA GLY A 155 -3.99 1.07 4.32
C GLY A 155 -4.28 0.00 3.26
N SER A 156 -4.68 0.35 2.05
CA SER A 156 -4.99 -0.59 0.96
C SER A 156 -3.84 -0.73 -0.02
N PRO A 157 -3.50 -1.95 -0.48
CA PRO A 157 -2.50 -2.18 -1.51
C PRO A 157 -2.88 -1.48 -2.83
N VAL A 158 -1.92 -0.78 -3.43
CA VAL A 158 -2.10 -0.05 -4.69
C VAL A 158 -1.04 -0.42 -5.70
N SER A 159 -1.23 -0.04 -6.96
CA SER A 159 -0.23 -0.26 -8.01
C SER A 159 1.11 0.35 -7.63
N ILE A 160 2.17 -0.45 -7.73
CA ILE A 160 3.52 -0.09 -7.31
C ILE A 160 4.19 0.79 -8.37
N LYS A 161 4.83 1.86 -7.90
CA LYS A 161 5.61 2.77 -8.73
C LYS A 161 6.90 3.15 -8.01
N PHE A 162 8.02 2.99 -8.67
CA PHE A 162 9.32 3.44 -8.17
C PHE A 162 9.77 4.71 -8.87
N GLY A 163 10.34 5.63 -8.11
CA GLY A 163 10.74 6.92 -8.64
C GLY A 163 9.57 7.71 -9.25
N THR A 164 9.86 8.47 -10.30
CA THR A 164 8.87 9.33 -10.98
C THR A 164 8.07 8.61 -12.06
N SER A 165 8.59 7.50 -12.62
CA SER A 165 8.06 6.92 -13.85
C SER A 165 8.00 5.40 -13.91
N THR A 166 8.72 4.64 -13.07
CA THR A 166 8.81 3.18 -13.19
C THR A 166 7.63 2.50 -12.51
N TRP A 167 6.60 2.17 -13.29
CA TRP A 167 5.47 1.36 -12.84
C TRP A 167 5.80 -0.13 -12.93
N VAL A 168 5.37 -0.89 -11.91
CA VAL A 168 5.43 -2.35 -11.97
C VAL A 168 4.33 -2.85 -12.91
N ALA A 169 4.74 -3.62 -13.92
CA ALA A 169 3.80 -4.38 -14.75
C ALA A 169 3.38 -5.64 -13.96
N TYR A 170 2.07 -5.95 -13.98
CA TYR A 170 1.54 -7.10 -13.25
C TYR A 170 1.46 -8.36 -14.12
N TYR A 171 1.52 -9.52 -13.47
CA TYR A 171 1.50 -10.85 -14.07
C TYR A 171 2.71 -11.11 -14.98
N THR A 172 3.85 -10.56 -14.58
CA THR A 172 5.12 -10.67 -15.32
C THR A 172 6.32 -10.73 -14.38
N THR A 173 7.48 -10.90 -14.97
CA THR A 173 8.79 -10.77 -14.33
C THR A 173 9.53 -9.59 -14.94
N ASP A 174 10.08 -8.73 -14.10
CA ASP A 174 10.89 -7.58 -14.51
C ASP A 174 12.09 -7.40 -13.57
N TYR A 175 13.02 -6.53 -13.92
CA TYR A 175 14.23 -6.28 -13.13
C TYR A 175 14.28 -4.82 -12.66
N PHE A 176 14.62 -4.65 -11.40
CA PHE A 176 14.60 -3.37 -10.71
C PHE A 176 15.93 -3.08 -10.05
N THR A 177 16.45 -1.88 -10.28
CA THR A 177 17.67 -1.39 -9.65
C THR A 177 17.41 -0.07 -8.95
N ARG A 178 17.92 0.08 -7.73
CA ARG A 178 17.94 1.38 -7.05
C ARG A 178 19.08 2.22 -7.62
N THR A 179 18.74 3.30 -8.31
CA THR A 179 19.73 4.17 -8.99
C THR A 179 19.93 5.52 -8.34
N ASN A 180 18.92 6.01 -7.58
CA ASN A 180 18.97 7.31 -6.92
C ASN A 180 19.52 7.13 -5.49
N CYS A 181 20.81 7.13 -5.34
CA CYS A 181 21.59 7.04 -4.12
C CYS A 181 22.07 8.43 -3.70
#